data_0c8c3fd971fd3b846061158e4addf395
#
_entry.id   0c8c3fd971fd3b846061158e4addf395
#
_cell.length_a   1.000
_cell.length_b   1.000
_cell.length_c   1.000
_cell.angle_alpha   90.00
_cell.angle_beta   90.00
_cell.angle_gamma   90.00
#
_symmetry.space_group_name_H-M   'P 1'
#
loop_
_entity.id
_entity.type
_entity.pdbx_description
1 polymer ?
#
loop_
_entity_poly.entity_id
_entity_poly.type
_entity_poly.pdbx_seq_one_letter_code
_entity_poly.pdbx_strand_id
1 'polypeptide(L)' 'MFAIQNIKTGKFLYGTDHRYRPPHQRTSNTKMLTYSSIAEAAHDFWVKRECGKDYRIVVLKSVEVKRVIDYYESKNFI' A
#
# COMPACT_ATOMS: atom_id res chain seq x y z
N MET A 1 3.67 2.71 -12.03
CA MET A 1 4.05 1.84 -10.89
C MET A 1 3.24 2.23 -9.66
N PHE A 2 2.83 1.26 -8.88
CA PHE A 2 2.01 1.48 -7.69
C PHE A 2 2.73 0.97 -6.46
N ALA A 3 2.49 1.60 -5.32
CA ALA A 3 3.00 1.17 -4.02
C ALA A 3 1.96 1.45 -2.94
N ILE A 4 2.16 0.90 -1.76
CA ILE A 4 1.29 1.14 -0.61
C ILE A 4 2.07 1.97 0.41
N GLN A 5 1.47 3.03 0.89
CA GLN A 5 2.12 4.01 1.75
C GLN A 5 1.33 4.22 3.04
N ASN A 6 2.03 4.31 4.16
CA ASN A 6 1.45 4.72 5.43
C ASN A 6 1.17 6.22 5.40
N ILE A 7 -0.06 6.61 5.66
CA ILE A 7 -0.49 8.02 5.58
C ILE A 7 0.20 8.87 6.65
N LYS A 8 0.39 8.32 7.84
CA LYS A 8 0.93 9.07 8.99
C LYS A 8 2.43 9.32 8.88
N THR A 9 3.18 8.34 8.39
CA THR A 9 4.64 8.40 8.36
C THR A 9 5.21 8.72 6.99
N GLY A 10 4.42 8.50 5.93
CA GLY A 10 4.89 8.61 4.55
C GLY A 10 5.77 7.45 4.09
N LYS A 11 6.02 6.47 4.95
CA LYS A 11 6.86 5.31 4.62
C LYS A 11 6.10 4.30 3.78
N PHE A 12 6.85 3.52 2.99
CA PHE A 12 6.27 2.55 2.06
C PHE A 12 6.25 1.14 2.63
N LEU A 13 5.20 0.42 2.32
CA LEU A 13 5.03 -0.98 2.71
C LEU A 13 6.05 -1.86 1.99
N TYR A 14 6.77 -2.70 2.72
CA TYR A 14 7.65 -3.71 2.13
C TYR A 14 7.38 -5.12 2.63
N GLY A 15 6.55 -5.30 3.63
CA GLY A 15 6.22 -6.62 4.15
C GLY A 15 5.06 -6.56 5.14
N THR A 16 4.56 -7.73 5.51
CA THR A 16 3.43 -7.84 6.43
C THR A 16 3.67 -9.02 7.38
N ASP A 17 3.50 -8.78 8.66
CA ASP A 17 3.60 -9.82 9.68
C ASP A 17 2.20 -10.29 10.06
N HIS A 18 1.84 -11.48 9.59
CA HIS A 18 0.52 -12.07 9.81
C HIS A 18 0.36 -12.78 11.15
N ARG A 19 1.39 -12.76 11.99
CA ARG A 19 1.28 -13.34 13.34
C ARG A 19 0.36 -12.53 14.26
N TYR A 20 0.07 -11.30 13.88
CA TYR A 20 -0.79 -10.37 14.63
C TYR A 20 -2.15 -10.22 13.96
N ARG A 21 -3.14 -9.80 14.75
CA ARG A 21 -4.48 -9.50 14.26
C ARG A 21 -4.93 -8.14 14.82
N PRO A 22 -5.10 -7.12 13.97
CA PRO A 22 -4.81 -7.12 12.52
C PRO A 22 -3.32 -7.29 12.24
N PRO A 23 -2.95 -7.69 11.02
CA PRO A 23 -1.53 -7.87 10.66
C PRO A 23 -0.71 -6.60 10.85
N HIS A 24 0.54 -6.75 11.25
CA HIS A 24 1.46 -5.62 11.37
C HIS A 24 2.15 -5.36 10.04
N GLN A 25 1.99 -4.15 9.52
CA GLN A 25 2.61 -3.74 8.27
C GLN A 25 4.03 -3.24 8.54
N ARG A 26 4.99 -3.71 7.74
CA ARG A 26 6.37 -3.26 7.82
C ARG A 26 6.62 -2.21 6.76
N THR A 27 7.08 -1.04 7.20
CA THR A 27 7.28 0.11 6.32
C THR A 27 8.71 0.64 6.39
N SER A 28 9.16 1.26 5.31
CA SER A 28 10.52 1.79 5.20
C SER A 28 10.55 2.97 4.23
N ASN A 29 11.55 3.83 4.40
CA ASN A 29 11.84 4.91 3.45
C ASN A 29 12.66 4.40 2.25
N THR A 30 13.32 3.25 2.40
CA THR A 30 14.28 2.75 1.41
C THR A 30 13.85 1.48 0.71
N LYS A 31 12.88 0.76 1.28
CA LYS A 31 12.36 -0.49 0.73
C LYS A 31 10.89 -0.34 0.43
N MET A 32 10.43 -0.87 -0.70
CA MET A 32 9.00 -0.88 -0.98
C MET A 32 8.65 -2.03 -1.92
N LEU A 33 7.44 -2.55 -1.75
CA LEU A 33 6.83 -3.43 -2.73
C LEU A 33 6.20 -2.56 -3.79
N THR A 34 6.35 -2.95 -5.05
CA THR A 34 5.75 -2.23 -6.17
C THR A 34 4.87 -3.16 -6.98
N TYR A 35 3.87 -2.58 -7.62
CA TYR A 35 2.87 -3.31 -8.39
C TYR A 35 2.76 -2.68 -9.77
N SER A 36 2.58 -3.52 -10.78
CA SER A 36 2.47 -3.05 -12.16
C SER A 36 1.05 -2.60 -12.51
N SER A 37 0.06 -3.04 -11.75
CA SER A 37 -1.34 -2.64 -11.99
C SER A 37 -2.02 -2.23 -10.70
N ILE A 38 -3.04 -1.37 -10.84
CA ILE A 38 -3.86 -0.97 -9.69
C ILE A 38 -4.64 -2.16 -9.12
N ALA A 39 -5.05 -3.09 -9.95
CA ALA A 39 -5.78 -4.29 -9.49
C ALA A 39 -4.91 -5.15 -8.58
N GLU A 40 -3.64 -5.35 -8.92
CA GLU A 40 -2.71 -6.10 -8.07
C GLU A 40 -2.48 -5.38 -6.74
N ALA A 41 -2.27 -4.07 -6.78
CA ALA A 41 -2.06 -3.28 -5.58
C ALA A 41 -3.29 -3.32 -4.66
N ALA A 42 -4.48 -3.17 -5.22
CA ALA A 42 -5.73 -3.20 -4.47
C ALA A 42 -5.99 -4.57 -3.85
N HIS A 43 -5.73 -5.64 -4.59
CA HIS A 43 -5.89 -6.99 -4.06
C HIS A 43 -4.97 -7.25 -2.87
N ASP A 44 -3.70 -6.88 -2.98
CA ASP A 44 -2.75 -6.98 -1.87
C ASP A 44 -3.21 -6.13 -0.68
N PHE A 45 -3.61 -4.90 -0.95
CA PHE A 45 -4.05 -3.95 0.07
C PHE A 45 -5.23 -4.48 0.89
N TRP A 46 -6.26 -4.97 0.21
CA TRP A 46 -7.52 -5.36 0.84
C TRP A 46 -7.55 -6.81 1.32
N VAL A 47 -7.03 -7.73 0.51
CA VAL A 47 -7.22 -9.16 0.73
C VAL A 47 -6.02 -9.80 1.41
N LYS A 48 -4.83 -9.64 0.85
CA LYS A 48 -3.65 -10.34 1.35
C LYS A 48 -3.07 -9.70 2.61
N ARG A 49 -3.05 -8.38 2.68
CA ARG A 49 -2.33 -7.67 3.74
C ARG A 49 -3.25 -6.93 4.71
N GLU A 50 -4.51 -6.76 4.37
CA GLU A 50 -5.52 -6.12 5.24
C GLU A 50 -4.98 -4.81 5.81
N CYS A 51 -4.51 -3.92 4.93
CA CYS A 51 -3.78 -2.72 5.34
C CYS A 51 -4.59 -1.72 6.17
N GLY A 52 -5.88 -1.54 5.85
CA GLY A 52 -6.73 -0.66 6.62
C GLY A 52 -6.58 0.83 6.29
N LYS A 53 -7.25 1.66 7.07
CA LYS A 53 -7.42 3.10 6.79
C LYS A 53 -6.17 3.95 6.98
N ASP A 54 -5.16 3.44 7.67
CA ASP A 54 -3.90 4.17 7.87
C ASP A 54 -2.98 4.10 6.65
N TYR A 55 -3.42 3.40 5.60
CA TYR A 55 -2.66 3.16 4.38
C TYR A 55 -3.42 3.61 3.16
N ARG A 56 -2.67 3.90 2.10
CA ARG A 56 -3.21 4.29 0.81
C ARG A 56 -2.35 3.73 -0.31
N ILE A 57 -2.93 3.62 -1.52
CA ILE A 57 -2.17 3.26 -2.71
C ILE A 57 -1.68 4.55 -3.36
N VAL A 58 -0.44 4.55 -3.83
CA VAL A 58 0.12 5.71 -4.53
C VAL A 58 0.60 5.29 -5.91
N VAL A 59 0.49 6.21 -6.86
CA VAL A 59 1.05 6.07 -8.19
C VAL A 59 2.42 6.73 -8.18
N LEU A 60 3.45 5.99 -8.56
CA LEU A 60 4.83 6.48 -8.57
C LEU A 60 5.34 6.65 -9.98
N LYS A 61 6.10 7.73 -10.20
CA LYS A 61 6.97 7.90 -11.35
C LYS A 61 8.39 8.00 -10.80
N SER A 62 9.21 6.99 -11.06
CA SER A 62 10.49 6.82 -10.36
C SER A 62 10.25 6.69 -8.86
N VAL A 63 10.74 7.61 -8.04
CA VAL A 63 10.52 7.61 -6.59
C VAL A 63 9.52 8.67 -6.15
N GLU A 64 8.90 9.38 -7.10
CA GLU A 64 8.02 10.49 -6.81
C GLU A 64 6.55 10.07 -6.86
N VAL A 65 5.79 10.42 -5.80
CA VAL A 65 4.35 10.16 -5.75
C VAL A 65 3.65 11.16 -6.66
N LYS A 66 2.97 10.65 -7.69
CA LYS A 66 2.23 11.46 -8.67
C LYS A 66 0.74 11.53 -8.38
N ARG A 67 0.19 10.49 -7.75
CA ARG A 67 -1.24 10.42 -7.46
C ARG A 67 -1.47 9.55 -6.22
N VAL A 68 -2.51 9.86 -5.49
CA VAL A 68 -2.95 9.09 -4.33
C VAL A 68 -4.30 8.45 -4.64
N ILE A 69 -4.42 7.17 -4.34
CA ILE A 69 -5.69 6.43 -4.39
C ILE A 69 -6.00 6.04 -2.95
N ASP A 70 -6.97 6.73 -2.36
CA ASP A 70 -7.24 6.55 -0.94
C ASP A 70 -7.92 5.21 -0.65
N TYR A 71 -8.11 4.93 0.63
CA TYR A 71 -8.71 3.70 1.12
C TYR A 71 -10.07 3.41 0.45
N TYR A 72 -10.92 4.42 0.35
CA TYR A 72 -12.27 4.25 -0.20
C TYR A 72 -12.25 4.08 -1.72
N GLU A 73 -11.45 4.86 -2.41
CA GLU A 73 -11.29 4.75 -3.86
C GLU A 73 -10.70 3.41 -4.25
N SER A 74 -9.74 2.91 -3.50
CA SER A 74 -9.04 1.65 -3.81
C SER A 74 -9.98 0.44 -3.84
N LYS A 75 -11.08 0.48 -3.10
CA LYS A 75 -12.07 -0.59 -3.06
C LYS A 75 -12.70 -0.85 -4.43
N ASN A 76 -12.75 0.16 -5.28
CA ASN A 76 -13.32 0.04 -6.63
C ASN A 76 -12.49 -0.85 -7.56
N PHE A 77 -11.27 -1.20 -7.15
CA PHE A 77 -10.35 -1.97 -7.98
C PHE A 77 -10.18 -3.43 -7.54
N ILE A 78 -10.95 -3.85 -6.55
CA ILE A 78 -10.91 -5.24 -6.09
C ILE A 78 -11.77 -6.10 -6.99
#